data_0a7514e59414977720c47304983a47de
#
_entry.id   0a7514e59414977720c47304983a47de
#
_cell.length_a   1.000
_cell.length_b   1.000
_cell.length_c   1.000
_cell.angle_alpha   90.00
_cell.angle_beta   90.00
_cell.angle_gamma   90.00
#
_symmetry.space_group_name_H-M   'P 1'
#
loop_
_entity.id
_entity.type
_entity.pdbx_description
1 polymer ?
#
loop_
_entity_poly.entity_id
_entity_poly.type
_entity_poly.pdbx_seq_one_letter_code
_entity_poly.pdbx_strand_id
1 'polypeptide(L)'
;MPTVRRIIVGVHGSLGSLQALRYAADEARRRDVPLLAITAWIPPGGDMAERRHSSPYLRKIWREAAWERLWAAFDAGLGGVPAGLHVETQAVRGDTGPVLVDVASQPDDLLIIGTGRRVRFGRMTRRSVSRYCLAHARCPVLAVPPSALMDEMSHPLHSWHIRRHELTPDTPDV
;
A
#
# COMPACT_ATOMS: atom_id res chain seq x y z
N MET A 1 -12.67 -19.48 11.08
CA MET A 1 -11.71 -18.52 10.49
C MET A 1 -10.69 -18.17 11.55
N PRO A 2 -9.39 -18.08 11.26
CA PRO A 2 -8.42 -17.64 12.26
C PRO A 2 -8.84 -16.26 12.79
N THR A 3 -8.79 -16.10 14.09
CA THR A 3 -9.11 -14.81 14.74
C THR A 3 -7.97 -13.87 14.46
N VAL A 4 -8.22 -12.80 13.70
CA VAL A 4 -7.22 -11.76 13.46
C VAL A 4 -7.01 -10.98 14.76
N ARG A 5 -5.76 -10.85 15.19
CA ARG A 5 -5.40 -10.14 16.44
C ARG A 5 -4.76 -8.79 16.20
N ARG A 6 -4.22 -8.56 14.99
CA ARG A 6 -3.56 -7.30 14.63
C ARG A 6 -3.64 -7.09 13.13
N ILE A 7 -3.88 -5.86 12.72
CA ILE A 7 -3.84 -5.46 11.30
C ILE A 7 -2.56 -4.68 11.04
N ILE A 8 -1.86 -5.05 9.97
CA ILE A 8 -0.62 -4.40 9.55
C ILE A 8 -0.85 -3.81 8.16
N VAL A 9 -0.45 -2.56 7.95
CA VAL A 9 -0.58 -1.89 6.65
C VAL A 9 0.72 -1.25 6.20
N GLY A 10 1.11 -1.48 4.96
CA GLY A 10 2.24 -0.82 4.31
C GLY A 10 1.85 0.54 3.76
N VAL A 11 2.53 1.61 4.20
CA VAL A 11 2.22 2.99 3.85
C VAL A 11 3.44 3.67 3.24
N HIS A 12 3.28 4.32 2.08
CA HIS A 12 4.36 5.09 1.45
C HIS A 12 3.88 6.35 0.71
N GLY A 13 2.62 6.77 0.94
CA GLY A 13 2.04 8.00 0.39
C GLY A 13 1.49 7.91 -1.04
N SER A 14 1.55 6.77 -1.72
CA SER A 14 0.84 6.63 -3.01
C SER A 14 -0.66 6.46 -2.80
N LEU A 15 -1.46 6.81 -3.82
CA LEU A 15 -2.91 6.68 -3.79
C LEU A 15 -3.38 5.26 -3.41
N GLY A 16 -2.71 4.23 -3.94
CA GLY A 16 -2.99 2.85 -3.58
C GLY A 16 -2.69 2.53 -2.11
N SER A 17 -1.60 3.08 -1.56
CA SER A 17 -1.29 2.88 -0.13
C SER A 17 -2.21 3.68 0.79
N LEU A 18 -2.69 4.86 0.37
CA LEU A 18 -3.70 5.63 1.11
C LEU A 18 -5.04 4.88 1.14
N GLN A 19 -5.43 4.26 0.03
CA GLN A 19 -6.64 3.43 0.01
C GLN A 19 -6.50 2.20 0.92
N ALA A 20 -5.33 1.55 0.92
CA ALA A 20 -5.03 0.46 1.82
C ALA A 20 -5.07 0.89 3.29
N LEU A 21 -4.55 2.09 3.61
CA LEU A 21 -4.60 2.66 4.95
C LEU A 21 -6.04 2.91 5.42
N ARG A 22 -6.91 3.48 4.56
CA ARG A 22 -8.33 3.66 4.87
C ARG A 22 -9.01 2.34 5.16
N TYR A 23 -8.82 1.37 4.27
CA TYR A 23 -9.39 0.03 4.44
C TYR A 23 -8.90 -0.64 5.73
N ALA A 24 -7.61 -0.53 6.03
CA ALA A 24 -7.01 -1.11 7.23
C ALA A 24 -7.57 -0.48 8.53
N ALA A 25 -7.76 0.83 8.55
CA ALA A 25 -8.34 1.53 9.69
C ALA A 25 -9.81 1.11 9.92
N ASP A 26 -10.61 0.99 8.85
CA ASP A 26 -11.99 0.53 8.94
C ASP A 26 -12.09 -0.93 9.38
N GLU A 27 -11.20 -1.79 8.89
CA GLU A 27 -11.15 -3.20 9.27
C GLU A 27 -10.71 -3.38 10.72
N ALA A 28 -9.74 -2.59 11.19
CA ALA A 28 -9.28 -2.59 12.57
C ALA A 28 -10.40 -2.18 13.54
N ARG A 29 -11.17 -1.14 13.19
CA ARG A 29 -12.37 -0.74 13.97
C ARG A 29 -13.44 -1.83 14.01
N ARG A 30 -13.74 -2.45 12.85
CA ARG A 30 -14.77 -3.52 12.78
C ARG A 30 -14.42 -4.74 13.61
N ARG A 31 -13.14 -5.04 13.75
CA ARG A 31 -12.64 -6.21 14.48
C ARG A 31 -12.24 -5.90 15.92
N ASP A 32 -12.20 -4.63 16.28
CA ASP A 32 -11.69 -4.16 17.58
C ASP A 32 -10.26 -4.67 17.86
N VAL A 33 -9.38 -4.50 16.87
CA VAL A 33 -7.96 -4.90 16.96
C VAL A 33 -7.03 -3.73 16.64
N PRO A 34 -5.78 -3.75 17.15
CA PRO A 34 -4.81 -2.70 16.86
C PRO A 34 -4.41 -2.65 15.38
N LEU A 35 -4.14 -1.44 14.90
CA LEU A 35 -3.61 -1.13 13.58
C LEU A 35 -2.12 -0.78 13.70
N LEU A 36 -1.24 -1.50 13.00
CA LEU A 36 0.16 -1.20 12.85
C LEU A 36 0.44 -0.66 11.44
N ALA A 37 0.74 0.62 11.32
CA ALA A 37 1.11 1.26 10.06
C ALA A 37 2.63 1.32 9.89
N ILE A 38 3.15 0.78 8.79
CA ILE A 38 4.57 0.64 8.53
C ILE A 38 4.97 1.41 7.28
N THR A 39 6.00 2.23 7.40
CA THR A 39 6.75 2.74 6.26
C THR A 39 8.14 2.11 6.23
N ALA A 40 8.50 1.55 5.08
CA ALA A 40 9.86 1.07 4.86
C ALA A 40 10.69 2.12 4.14
N TRP A 41 11.96 2.23 4.48
CA TRP A 41 12.86 3.17 3.85
C TRP A 41 14.25 2.56 3.61
N ILE A 42 14.88 2.99 2.52
CA ILE A 42 16.27 2.66 2.20
C ILE A 42 17.03 3.97 1.95
N PRO A 43 18.35 4.02 2.26
CA PRO A 43 19.18 5.14 1.92
C PRO A 43 19.18 5.42 0.41
N PRO A 44 19.22 6.68 -0.04
CA PRO A 44 19.44 7.01 -1.44
C PRO A 44 20.74 6.36 -1.95
N GLY A 45 20.67 5.66 -3.10
CA GLY A 45 21.78 4.85 -3.63
C GLY A 45 21.91 3.45 -3.03
N GLY A 46 21.03 3.10 -2.07
CA GLY A 46 20.99 1.79 -1.44
C GLY A 46 22.11 1.54 -0.42
N ASP A 47 22.10 0.33 0.15
CA ASP A 47 23.06 -0.06 1.21
C ASP A 47 24.52 -0.03 0.76
N MET A 48 24.80 -0.26 -0.52
CA MET A 48 26.18 -0.22 -1.03
C MET A 48 26.76 1.19 -1.03
N ALA A 49 25.95 2.20 -1.36
CA ALA A 49 26.38 3.60 -1.31
C ALA A 49 26.62 4.05 0.13
N GLU A 50 25.75 3.65 1.05
CA GLU A 50 25.91 3.97 2.47
C GLU A 50 27.14 3.31 3.11
N ARG A 51 27.45 2.05 2.75
CA ARG A 51 28.66 1.38 3.25
C ARG A 51 29.96 2.11 2.86
N ARG A 52 29.96 2.79 1.70
CA ARG A 52 31.10 3.59 1.24
C ARG A 52 31.20 4.93 1.96
N HIS A 53 30.08 5.53 2.32
CA HIS A 53 30.00 6.84 2.96
C HIS A 53 28.97 6.81 4.09
N SER A 54 29.28 6.05 5.15
CA SER A 54 28.39 5.93 6.30
C SER A 54 28.33 7.24 7.09
N SER A 55 27.16 7.86 7.15
CA SER A 55 26.89 9.06 7.93
C SER A 55 25.72 8.85 8.87
N PRO A 56 25.95 8.81 10.20
CA PRO A 56 24.87 8.75 11.19
C PRO A 56 23.87 9.91 11.05
N TYR A 57 24.35 11.09 10.67
CA TYR A 57 23.53 12.27 10.44
C TYR A 57 22.57 12.06 9.25
N LEU A 58 23.05 11.57 8.11
CA LEU A 58 22.19 11.30 6.96
C LEU A 58 21.17 10.20 7.25
N ARG A 59 21.56 9.15 7.98
CA ARG A 59 20.62 8.11 8.41
C ARG A 59 19.47 8.66 9.26
N LYS A 60 19.78 9.60 10.15
CA LYS A 60 18.75 10.30 10.96
C LYS A 60 17.80 11.05 10.05
N ILE A 61 18.29 11.87 9.12
CA ILE A 61 17.48 12.64 8.17
C ILE A 61 16.55 11.71 7.34
N TRP A 62 17.07 10.63 6.80
CA TRP A 62 16.26 9.71 5.98
C TRP A 62 15.17 9.00 6.79
N ARG A 63 15.48 8.65 8.03
CA ARG A 63 14.49 8.10 8.94
C ARG A 63 13.41 9.12 9.30
N GLU A 64 13.80 10.35 9.58
CA GLU A 64 12.85 11.46 9.85
C GLU A 64 11.95 11.71 8.64
N ALA A 65 12.52 11.79 7.44
CA ALA A 65 11.74 11.90 6.21
C ALA A 65 10.79 10.70 5.97
N ALA A 66 11.13 9.50 6.45
CA ALA A 66 10.21 8.37 6.40
C ALA A 66 9.05 8.54 7.37
N TRP A 67 9.29 9.05 8.58
CA TRP A 67 8.25 9.41 9.54
C TRP A 67 7.33 10.50 9.03
N GLU A 68 7.88 11.58 8.45
CA GLU A 68 7.09 12.66 7.85
C GLU A 68 6.15 12.14 6.76
N ARG A 69 6.64 11.25 5.88
CA ARG A 69 5.79 10.61 4.85
C ARG A 69 4.67 9.77 5.46
N LEU A 70 4.95 9.07 6.55
CA LEU A 70 3.94 8.26 7.24
C LEU A 70 2.84 9.15 7.82
N TRP A 71 3.20 10.22 8.53
CA TRP A 71 2.24 11.17 9.09
C TRP A 71 1.45 11.91 8.01
N ALA A 72 2.11 12.37 6.94
CA ALA A 72 1.43 12.97 5.79
C ALA A 72 0.42 12.01 5.14
N ALA A 73 0.71 10.69 5.17
CA ALA A 73 -0.24 9.70 4.67
C ALA A 73 -1.46 9.52 5.59
N PHE A 74 -1.30 9.63 6.92
CA PHE A 74 -2.43 9.66 7.85
C PHE A 74 -3.31 10.90 7.62
N ASP A 75 -2.70 12.07 7.45
CA ASP A 75 -3.43 13.31 7.18
C ASP A 75 -4.19 13.23 5.84
N ALA A 76 -3.52 12.81 4.77
CA ALA A 76 -4.13 12.70 3.45
C ALA A 76 -5.14 11.53 3.33
N GLY A 77 -4.90 10.44 4.06
CA GLY A 77 -5.72 9.23 4.02
C GLY A 77 -6.91 9.27 4.95
N LEU A 78 -6.76 9.78 6.14
CA LEU A 78 -7.71 9.65 7.25
C LEU A 78 -8.07 10.99 7.91
N GLY A 79 -7.44 12.10 7.50
CA GLY A 79 -7.58 13.40 8.17
C GLY A 79 -6.87 13.47 9.51
N GLY A 80 -5.85 12.63 9.72
CA GLY A 80 -5.10 12.49 10.96
C GLY A 80 -5.17 11.08 11.55
N VAL A 81 -4.65 10.91 12.76
CA VAL A 81 -4.75 9.62 13.47
C VAL A 81 -6.17 9.42 13.97
N PRO A 82 -6.82 8.28 13.64
CA PRO A 82 -8.21 8.04 14.00
C PRO A 82 -8.42 7.97 15.52
N ALA A 83 -9.34 8.76 16.05
CA ALA A 83 -9.75 8.65 17.44
C ALA A 83 -10.45 7.29 17.70
N GLY A 84 -10.23 6.72 18.89
CA GLY A 84 -10.87 5.47 19.29
C GLY A 84 -10.30 4.21 18.65
N LEU A 85 -9.22 4.31 17.86
CA LEU A 85 -8.49 3.18 17.31
C LEU A 85 -7.07 3.16 17.92
N HIS A 86 -6.65 1.99 18.42
CA HIS A 86 -5.26 1.80 18.82
C HIS A 86 -4.37 1.72 17.59
N VAL A 87 -3.60 2.79 17.33
CA VAL A 87 -2.71 2.91 16.17
C VAL A 87 -1.26 2.92 16.64
N GLU A 88 -0.49 1.98 16.13
CA GLU A 88 0.96 1.94 16.23
C GLU A 88 1.59 2.30 14.89
N THR A 89 2.75 2.93 14.92
CA THR A 89 3.45 3.35 13.70
C THR A 89 4.92 2.97 13.76
N GLN A 90 5.49 2.54 12.63
CA GLN A 90 6.90 2.19 12.55
C GLN A 90 7.52 2.65 11.22
N ALA A 91 8.72 3.24 11.31
CA ALA A 91 9.57 3.52 10.17
C ALA A 91 10.75 2.52 10.19
N VAL A 92 10.71 1.51 9.33
CA VAL A 92 11.65 0.40 9.32
C VAL A 92 12.61 0.54 8.14
N ARG A 93 13.91 0.35 8.38
CA ARG A 93 14.90 0.33 7.32
C ARG A 93 14.89 -1.01 6.60
N GLY A 94 14.79 -0.97 5.28
CA GLY A 94 14.84 -2.14 4.41
C GLY A 94 13.93 -2.01 3.19
N ASP A 95 14.00 -3.01 2.32
CA ASP A 95 13.09 -3.14 1.18
C ASP A 95 11.66 -3.40 1.66
N THR A 96 10.70 -2.72 1.06
CA THR A 96 9.30 -2.70 1.54
C THR A 96 8.68 -4.10 1.65
N GLY A 97 8.87 -4.97 0.65
CA GLY A 97 8.29 -6.31 0.67
C GLY A 97 8.82 -7.18 1.83
N PRO A 98 10.13 -7.38 1.94
CA PRO A 98 10.76 -8.07 3.07
C PRO A 98 10.34 -7.51 4.42
N VAL A 99 10.44 -6.18 4.61
CA VAL A 99 10.07 -5.52 5.88
C VAL A 99 8.63 -5.84 6.28
N LEU A 100 7.68 -5.75 5.35
CA LEU A 100 6.28 -6.04 5.65
C LEU A 100 6.05 -7.50 6.03
N VAL A 101 6.70 -8.43 5.34
CA VAL A 101 6.61 -9.88 5.65
C VAL A 101 7.24 -10.21 7.00
N ASP A 102 8.39 -9.61 7.31
CA ASP A 102 9.09 -9.83 8.58
C ASP A 102 8.29 -9.31 9.78
N VAL A 103 7.63 -8.16 9.63
CA VAL A 103 6.77 -7.61 10.68
C VAL A 103 5.46 -8.38 10.80
N ALA A 104 4.85 -8.78 9.68
CA ALA A 104 3.64 -9.61 9.63
C ALA A 104 4.00 -11.10 9.80
N SER A 105 4.64 -11.43 10.93
CA SER A 105 5.24 -12.75 11.17
C SER A 105 4.31 -13.75 11.85
N GLN A 106 3.22 -13.28 12.46
CA GLN A 106 2.30 -14.13 13.20
C GLN A 106 1.17 -14.63 12.28
N PRO A 107 0.72 -15.87 12.43
CA PRO A 107 -0.35 -16.42 11.59
C PRO A 107 -1.72 -15.74 11.81
N ASP A 108 -1.91 -15.05 12.93
CA ASP A 108 -3.08 -14.26 13.31
C ASP A 108 -2.94 -12.76 12.99
N ASP A 109 -1.88 -12.34 12.30
CA ASP A 109 -1.80 -11.03 11.66
C ASP A 109 -2.66 -10.99 10.39
N LEU A 110 -3.12 -9.81 10.00
CA LEU A 110 -3.68 -9.52 8.67
C LEU A 110 -2.85 -8.42 8.01
N LEU A 111 -2.12 -8.79 6.97
CA LEU A 111 -1.33 -7.82 6.20
C LEU A 111 -2.17 -7.18 5.09
N ILE A 112 -2.34 -5.86 5.12
CA ILE A 112 -3.07 -5.09 4.11
C ILE A 112 -2.09 -4.25 3.30
N ILE A 113 -2.17 -4.38 1.99
CA ILE A 113 -1.29 -3.69 1.04
C ILE A 113 -2.07 -3.08 -0.11
N GLY A 114 -1.65 -1.91 -0.57
CA GLY A 114 -2.19 -1.33 -1.80
C GLY A 114 -1.68 -2.06 -3.03
N THR A 115 -2.54 -2.37 -3.98
CA THR A 115 -2.07 -2.76 -5.31
C THR A 115 -1.69 -1.50 -6.09
N GLY A 116 -0.45 -1.46 -6.56
CA GLY A 116 0.00 -0.39 -7.45
C GLY A 116 -0.78 -0.38 -8.77
N ARG A 117 -0.72 0.74 -9.50
CA ARG A 117 -1.31 0.86 -10.84
C ARG A 117 -0.91 -0.34 -11.69
N ARG A 118 -1.86 -0.95 -12.37
CA ARG A 118 -1.58 -1.90 -13.46
C ARG A 118 -0.81 -1.15 -14.54
N VAL A 119 0.51 -1.20 -14.50
CA VAL A 119 1.33 -0.72 -15.62
C VAL A 119 1.11 -1.69 -16.78
N ARG A 120 0.21 -1.31 -17.68
CA ARG A 120 0.08 -1.97 -19.01
C ARG A 120 1.36 -1.63 -19.76
N PHE A 121 2.15 -2.65 -20.02
CA PHE A 121 3.31 -2.67 -20.94
C PHE A 121 4.55 -1.85 -20.57
N GLY A 122 5.67 -2.54 -20.44
CA GLY A 122 7.01 -2.02 -20.61
C GLY A 122 7.71 -1.53 -19.35
N ARG A 123 8.50 -2.34 -18.79
CA ARG A 123 9.50 -2.31 -17.71
C ARG A 123 9.10 -3.08 -16.47
N MET A 124 9.24 -4.35 -16.59
CA MET A 124 9.06 -5.39 -15.58
C MET A 124 10.28 -5.48 -14.65
N THR A 125 10.79 -4.35 -14.13
CA THR A 125 12.05 -4.36 -13.37
C THR A 125 11.93 -3.95 -11.89
N ARG A 126 10.74 -3.56 -11.41
CA ARG A 126 10.55 -3.42 -9.96
C ARG A 126 9.72 -4.58 -9.44
N ARG A 127 10.31 -5.39 -8.57
CA ARG A 127 9.60 -6.42 -7.80
C ARG A 127 8.38 -5.77 -7.14
N SER A 128 7.19 -6.16 -7.58
CA SER A 128 5.95 -5.65 -6.98
C SER A 128 5.90 -6.07 -5.51
N VAL A 129 5.79 -5.10 -4.61
CA VAL A 129 5.63 -5.33 -3.18
C VAL A 129 4.47 -6.28 -2.91
N SER A 130 3.33 -6.08 -3.59
CA SER A 130 2.15 -6.93 -3.45
C SER A 130 2.45 -8.39 -3.83
N ARG A 131 3.14 -8.61 -4.94
CA ARG A 131 3.54 -9.97 -5.36
C ARG A 131 4.48 -10.62 -4.35
N TYR A 132 5.43 -9.85 -3.82
CA TYR A 132 6.35 -10.35 -2.83
C TYR A 132 5.62 -10.77 -1.55
N CYS A 133 4.77 -9.90 -1.00
CA CYS A 133 4.00 -10.20 0.20
C CYS A 133 3.09 -11.41 0.02
N LEU A 134 2.36 -11.50 -1.11
CA LEU A 134 1.49 -12.64 -1.41
C LEU A 134 2.25 -13.97 -1.52
N ALA A 135 3.51 -13.94 -1.94
CA ALA A 135 4.34 -15.15 -2.09
C ALA A 135 5.06 -15.58 -0.80
N HIS A 136 5.30 -14.65 0.13
CA HIS A 136 6.21 -14.91 1.26
C HIS A 136 5.59 -14.69 2.64
N ALA A 137 4.41 -14.05 2.74
CA ALA A 137 3.76 -13.84 4.02
C ALA A 137 3.33 -15.15 4.68
N ARG A 138 3.41 -15.20 6.01
CA ARG A 138 2.96 -16.33 6.84
C ARG A 138 1.56 -16.12 7.42
N CYS A 139 0.95 -14.98 7.12
CA CYS A 139 -0.40 -14.60 7.52
C CYS A 139 -1.26 -14.31 6.28
N PRO A 140 -2.58 -14.17 6.43
CA PRO A 140 -3.44 -13.67 5.37
C PRO A 140 -2.99 -12.30 4.85
N VAL A 141 -3.02 -12.14 3.52
CA VAL A 141 -2.67 -10.88 2.84
C VAL A 141 -3.87 -10.38 2.05
N LEU A 142 -4.28 -9.15 2.31
CA LEU A 142 -5.33 -8.47 1.56
C LEU A 142 -4.72 -7.39 0.65
N ALA A 143 -4.93 -7.54 -0.64
CA ALA A 143 -4.48 -6.58 -1.65
C ALA A 143 -5.64 -5.65 -2.04
N VAL A 144 -5.52 -4.36 -1.67
CA VAL A 144 -6.55 -3.34 -1.90
C VAL A 144 -6.28 -2.62 -3.22
N PRO A 145 -7.21 -2.66 -4.19
CA PRO A 145 -7.07 -1.90 -5.43
C PRO A 145 -7.23 -0.39 -5.19
N PRO A 146 -6.69 0.47 -6.08
CA PRO A 146 -7.00 1.88 -6.06
C PRO A 146 -8.51 2.09 -6.26
N SER A 147 -9.07 3.18 -5.74
CA SER A 147 -10.50 3.47 -5.94
C SER A 147 -10.80 3.75 -7.42
N ALA A 148 -11.99 3.37 -7.91
CA ALA A 148 -12.42 3.57 -9.29
C ALA A 148 -12.31 5.03 -9.75
N LEU A 149 -12.69 5.98 -8.90
CA LEU A 149 -12.55 7.43 -9.16
C LEU A 149 -11.09 7.86 -9.39
N MET A 150 -10.15 7.26 -8.67
CA MET A 150 -8.73 7.57 -8.82
C MET A 150 -8.12 6.92 -10.07
N ASP A 151 -8.68 5.80 -10.51
CA ASP A 151 -8.29 5.14 -11.76
C ASP A 151 -8.79 5.94 -12.97
N GLU A 152 -10.00 6.48 -12.91
CA GLU A 152 -10.60 7.36 -13.93
C GLU A 152 -9.86 8.70 -14.05
N MET A 153 -9.50 9.35 -12.95
CA MET A 153 -8.71 10.60 -12.95
C MET A 153 -7.30 10.40 -13.52
N SER A 154 -6.80 9.17 -13.48
CA SER A 154 -5.46 8.82 -13.98
C SER A 154 -5.46 8.36 -15.44
N HIS A 155 -6.62 8.13 -16.06
CA HIS A 155 -6.78 7.68 -17.44
C HIS A 155 -7.91 8.42 -18.18
N PRO A 156 -7.70 9.69 -18.58
CA PRO A 156 -8.72 10.42 -19.34
C PRO A 156 -9.04 9.83 -20.74
N LEU A 157 -8.28 8.84 -21.20
CA LEU A 157 -8.42 8.28 -22.56
C LEU A 157 -9.08 6.89 -22.62
N HIS A 158 -9.58 6.32 -21.53
CA HIS A 158 -10.16 4.95 -21.54
C HIS A 158 -11.69 4.91 -21.62
N SER A 159 -12.38 6.04 -21.57
CA SER A 159 -13.86 6.07 -21.62
C SER A 159 -14.43 5.85 -23.03
N TRP A 160 -13.60 5.78 -24.08
CA TRP A 160 -14.06 5.67 -25.49
C TRP A 160 -14.32 4.24 -25.96
N HIS A 161 -13.88 3.22 -25.21
CA HIS A 161 -14.03 1.83 -25.67
C HIS A 161 -15.25 1.06 -25.13
N ILE A 162 -15.93 1.59 -24.12
CA ILE A 162 -17.10 0.89 -23.52
C ILE A 162 -18.41 1.19 -24.26
N ARG A 163 -18.47 2.26 -25.08
CA ARG A 163 -19.72 2.66 -25.78
C ARG A 163 -19.92 2.08 -27.17
N ARG A 164 -19.12 1.13 -27.63
CA ARG A 164 -19.21 0.60 -28.99
C ARG A 164 -20.00 -0.71 -29.13
N HIS A 165 -20.53 -1.26 -28.06
CA HIS A 165 -21.28 -2.52 -28.12
C HIS A 165 -22.80 -2.42 -27.95
N GLU A 166 -23.36 -1.20 -27.87
CA GLU A 166 -24.82 -1.05 -27.65
C GLU A 166 -25.58 -0.37 -28.80
N LEU A 167 -25.06 -0.33 -30.00
CA LEU A 167 -25.81 0.19 -31.15
C LEU A 167 -25.70 -0.76 -32.36
N THR A 168 -26.31 -1.91 -32.25
CA THR A 168 -26.87 -2.57 -33.46
C THR A 168 -28.35 -2.26 -33.48
N PRO A 169 -28.85 -1.45 -34.40
CA PRO A 169 -30.28 -1.32 -34.61
C PRO A 169 -30.82 -2.62 -35.18
N ASP A 170 -31.80 -3.15 -34.48
CA ASP A 170 -32.67 -4.22 -34.96
C ASP A 170 -33.37 -3.75 -36.27
N THR A 171 -33.04 -4.35 -37.39
CA THR A 171 -33.73 -4.11 -38.65
C THR A 171 -34.84 -5.16 -38.73
N PRO A 172 -36.12 -4.78 -38.76
CA PRO A 172 -37.18 -5.75 -39.01
C PRO A 172 -37.19 -6.10 -40.50
N ASP A 173 -37.11 -7.41 -40.78
CA ASP A 173 -37.38 -7.99 -42.09
C ASP A 173 -38.85 -7.70 -42.51
N VAL A 174 -39.00 -7.18 -43.76
CA VAL A 174 -40.23 -7.20 -44.55
C VAL A 174 -40.01 -8.10 -45.74
#